data_1b35c45da48e1b75239223e5b36e25a7
#
_entry.id   1b35c45da48e1b75239223e5b36e25a7
#
_cell.length_a   1.000
_cell.length_b   1.000
_cell.length_c   1.000
_cell.angle_alpha   90.00
_cell.angle_beta   90.00
_cell.angle_gamma   90.00
#
_symmetry.space_group_name_H-M   'P 1'
#
loop_
_entity.id
_entity.type
_entity.pdbx_description
1 polymer ?
#
loop_
_entity_poly.entity_id
_entity_poly.type
_entity_poly.pdbx_seq_one_letter_code
_entity_poly.pdbx_strand_id
1 'polypeptide(L)'
;MINFLTLSEVLQILENQVRNYGGAYGVRDMHLLSSAVYMPESSFGGNYLHETIPAMAAAYAYHLCQNHPFIDGNKRAALASSLVFLDLNGYEFECDDDVLYEKIMDVAKGEVKKEELIKFYEKYSRER
;
A
#
# COMPACT_ATOMS: atom_id res chain seq x y z
N MET A 1 -11.93 15.49 -3.55
CA MET A 1 -11.22 15.26 -2.27
C MET A 1 -10.69 13.82 -2.24
N ILE A 2 -9.43 13.67 -1.84
CA ILE A 2 -8.80 12.35 -1.76
C ILE A 2 -9.19 11.66 -0.46
N ASN A 3 -9.59 10.39 -0.56
CA ASN A 3 -9.93 9.57 0.60
C ASN A 3 -8.73 8.73 1.00
N PHE A 4 -7.96 9.23 1.96
CA PHE A 4 -6.80 8.49 2.47
C PHE A 4 -7.25 7.40 3.45
N LEU A 5 -6.45 6.33 3.55
CA LEU A 5 -6.71 5.28 4.53
C LEU A 5 -6.33 5.79 5.93
N THR A 6 -7.15 5.43 6.90
CA THR A 6 -6.83 5.68 8.31
C THR A 6 -6.04 4.51 8.89
N LEU A 7 -5.39 4.74 10.02
CA LEU A 7 -4.69 3.68 10.75
C LEU A 7 -5.65 2.52 11.06
N SER A 8 -6.86 2.85 11.52
CA SER A 8 -7.88 1.86 11.84
C SER A 8 -8.25 1.01 10.61
N GLU A 9 -8.38 1.65 9.46
CA GLU A 9 -8.72 0.93 8.22
C GLU A 9 -7.60 -0.01 7.79
N VAL A 10 -6.34 0.40 7.93
CA VAL A 10 -5.20 -0.47 7.60
C VAL A 10 -5.15 -1.67 8.54
N LEU A 11 -5.41 -1.47 9.83
CA LEU A 11 -5.48 -2.57 10.79
C LEU A 11 -6.63 -3.53 10.46
N GLN A 12 -7.77 -3.02 10.02
CA GLN A 12 -8.89 -3.83 9.58
C GLN A 12 -8.52 -4.68 8.36
N ILE A 13 -7.80 -4.08 7.42
CA ILE A 13 -7.31 -4.77 6.23
C ILE A 13 -6.37 -5.91 6.64
N LEU A 14 -5.44 -5.64 7.56
CA LEU A 14 -4.54 -6.68 8.06
C LEU A 14 -5.32 -7.84 8.68
N GLU A 15 -6.33 -7.53 9.51
CA GLU A 15 -7.16 -8.55 10.15
C GLU A 15 -7.83 -9.44 9.11
N ASN A 16 -8.39 -8.84 8.05
CA ASN A 16 -9.01 -9.59 6.96
C ASN A 16 -8.01 -10.50 6.25
N GLN A 17 -6.80 -10.00 5.98
CA GLN A 17 -5.78 -10.79 5.29
C GLN A 17 -5.32 -11.97 6.14
N VAL A 18 -5.10 -11.76 7.42
CA VAL A 18 -4.71 -12.83 8.34
C VAL A 18 -5.82 -13.86 8.45
N ARG A 19 -7.07 -13.43 8.57
CA ARG A 19 -8.22 -14.33 8.67
C ARG A 19 -8.35 -15.21 7.42
N ASN A 20 -8.14 -14.62 6.24
CA ASN A 20 -8.35 -15.32 4.96
C ASN A 20 -7.17 -16.16 4.53
N TYR A 21 -5.95 -15.77 4.90
CA TYR A 21 -4.73 -16.42 4.39
C TYR A 21 -3.84 -17.00 5.49
N GLY A 22 -4.21 -16.82 6.75
CA GLY A 22 -3.45 -17.35 7.87
C GLY A 22 -2.39 -16.38 8.36
N GLY A 23 -1.69 -16.77 9.40
CA GLY A 23 -0.67 -15.97 10.05
C GLY A 23 -1.17 -15.43 11.39
N ALA A 24 -0.31 -14.64 12.06
CA ALA A 24 -0.60 -14.05 13.35
C ALA A 24 -0.94 -12.57 13.21
N TYR A 25 -2.06 -12.15 13.76
CA TYR A 25 -2.43 -10.74 13.80
C TYR A 25 -1.64 -10.02 14.89
N GLY A 26 -1.02 -8.90 14.55
CA GLY A 26 -0.35 -8.07 15.54
C GLY A 26 0.53 -7.00 14.91
N VAL A 27 0.80 -5.96 15.68
CA VAL A 27 1.67 -4.86 15.27
C VAL A 27 3.02 -5.07 15.92
N ARG A 28 4.07 -5.15 15.10
CA ARG A 28 5.46 -5.27 15.56
C ARG A 28 6.01 -3.92 16.01
N ASP A 29 5.69 -2.86 15.25
CA ASP A 29 6.21 -1.52 15.52
C ASP A 29 5.19 -0.47 15.11
N MET A 30 4.58 0.17 16.10
CA MET A 30 3.51 1.14 15.88
C MET A 30 4.03 2.42 15.19
N HIS A 31 5.26 2.84 15.47
CA HIS A 31 5.84 4.02 14.83
C HIS A 31 6.06 3.78 13.34
N LEU A 32 6.56 2.62 12.99
CA LEU A 32 6.77 2.24 11.60
C LEU A 32 5.44 2.08 10.86
N LEU A 33 4.41 1.59 11.55
CA LEU A 33 3.06 1.50 10.99
C LEU A 33 2.50 2.89 10.72
N SER A 34 2.54 3.79 11.69
CA SER A 34 2.04 5.15 11.53
C SER A 34 2.76 5.87 10.41
N SER A 35 4.08 5.72 10.34
CA SER A 35 4.88 6.32 9.27
C SER A 35 4.40 5.85 7.89
N ALA A 36 4.18 4.55 7.73
CA ALA A 36 3.73 3.99 6.46
C ALA A 36 2.33 4.47 6.07
N VAL A 37 1.43 4.57 7.05
CA VAL A 37 0.04 4.98 6.80
C VAL A 37 -0.05 6.45 6.40
N TYR A 38 0.79 7.30 6.99
CA TYR A 38 0.70 8.75 6.72
C TYR A 38 1.63 9.24 5.62
N MET A 39 2.60 8.43 5.18
CA MET A 39 3.51 8.82 4.11
C MET A 39 2.80 9.18 2.79
N PRO A 40 1.77 8.43 2.35
CA PRO A 40 1.09 8.76 1.09
C PRO A 40 0.47 10.15 1.04
N GLU A 41 0.05 10.69 2.18
CA GLU A 41 -0.56 12.02 2.23
C GLU A 41 0.43 13.15 2.51
N SER A 42 1.73 12.84 2.56
CA SER A 42 2.77 13.83 2.80
C SER A 42 2.75 14.94 1.76
N SER A 43 2.95 16.17 2.21
CA SER A 43 2.92 17.33 1.34
C SER A 43 4.08 18.26 1.65
N PHE A 44 4.38 19.12 0.67
CA PHE A 44 5.41 20.15 0.82
C PHE A 44 4.98 21.35 -0.04
N GLY A 45 4.99 22.54 0.57
CA GLY A 45 4.64 23.76 -0.14
C GLY A 45 3.21 23.77 -0.67
N GLY A 46 2.28 23.08 0.01
CA GLY A 46 0.88 23.02 -0.39
C GLY A 46 0.57 21.93 -1.43
N ASN A 47 1.58 21.17 -1.86
CA ASN A 47 1.39 20.11 -2.86
C ASN A 47 1.76 18.76 -2.28
N TYR A 48 1.03 17.70 -2.68
CA TYR A 48 1.37 16.35 -2.28
C TYR A 48 2.69 15.92 -2.92
N LEU A 49 3.51 15.18 -2.16
CA LEU A 49 4.75 14.59 -2.69
C LEU A 49 4.46 13.53 -3.74
N HIS A 50 3.37 12.78 -3.55
CA HIS A 50 2.92 11.78 -4.50
C HIS A 50 1.78 12.44 -5.29
N GLU A 51 2.01 12.72 -6.56
CA GLU A 51 1.16 13.65 -7.32
C GLU A 51 -0.11 13.02 -7.87
N THR A 52 -0.18 11.70 -7.97
CA THR A 52 -1.34 11.01 -8.55
C THR A 52 -1.92 10.00 -7.57
N ILE A 53 -3.17 9.63 -7.76
CA ILE A 53 -3.79 8.58 -6.94
C ILE A 53 -3.03 7.27 -7.07
N PRO A 54 -2.65 6.79 -8.28
CA PRO A 54 -1.82 5.59 -8.37
C PRO A 54 -0.47 5.70 -7.65
N ALA A 55 0.17 6.88 -7.68
CA ALA A 55 1.42 7.09 -6.96
C ALA A 55 1.22 6.98 -5.45
N MET A 56 0.10 7.50 -4.93
CA MET A 56 -0.24 7.37 -3.51
C MET A 56 -0.51 5.91 -3.13
N ALA A 57 -1.19 5.16 -4.00
CA ALA A 57 -1.43 3.73 -3.79
C ALA A 57 -0.10 2.97 -3.71
N ALA A 58 0.81 3.27 -4.62
CA ALA A 58 2.15 2.68 -4.61
C ALA A 58 2.90 3.03 -3.33
N ALA A 59 2.72 4.25 -2.80
CA ALA A 59 3.35 4.66 -1.55
C ALA A 59 2.84 3.83 -0.37
N TYR A 60 1.53 3.55 -0.29
CA TYR A 60 1.00 2.63 0.72
C TYR A 60 1.68 1.27 0.62
N ALA A 61 1.69 0.69 -0.57
CA ALA A 61 2.28 -0.63 -0.79
C ALA A 61 3.76 -0.64 -0.42
N TYR A 62 4.51 0.37 -0.88
CA TYR A 62 5.95 0.43 -0.67
C TYR A 62 6.29 0.56 0.81
N HIS A 63 5.68 1.53 1.50
CA HIS A 63 6.05 1.82 2.89
C HIS A 63 5.55 0.76 3.86
N LEU A 64 4.36 0.19 3.63
CA LEU A 64 3.90 -0.92 4.46
C LEU A 64 4.80 -2.15 4.28
N CYS A 65 5.28 -2.37 3.08
CA CYS A 65 6.18 -3.48 2.80
C CYS A 65 7.57 -3.24 3.40
N GLN A 66 8.16 -2.06 3.15
CA GLN A 66 9.52 -1.75 3.60
C GLN A 66 9.63 -1.57 5.11
N ASN A 67 8.64 -0.93 5.72
CA ASN A 67 8.68 -0.71 7.17
C ASN A 67 8.43 -1.97 7.98
N HIS A 68 7.81 -2.98 7.37
CA HIS A 68 7.53 -4.26 8.01
C HIS A 68 6.89 -4.10 9.39
N PRO A 69 5.78 -3.33 9.48
CA PRO A 69 5.25 -2.91 10.78
C PRO A 69 4.46 -3.99 11.51
N PHE A 70 4.07 -5.07 10.84
CA PHE A 70 3.25 -6.12 11.41
C PHE A 70 4.09 -7.33 11.79
N ILE A 71 3.58 -8.14 12.71
CA ILE A 71 4.21 -9.42 13.07
C ILE A 71 4.22 -10.35 11.85
N ASP A 72 3.11 -10.36 11.10
CA ASP A 72 2.94 -11.22 9.93
C ASP A 72 2.02 -10.52 8.94
N GLY A 73 2.04 -10.97 7.68
CA GLY A 73 1.12 -10.47 6.66
C GLY A 73 1.48 -9.12 6.05
N ASN A 74 2.72 -8.66 6.19
CA ASN A 74 3.13 -7.33 5.69
C ASN A 74 2.93 -7.19 4.17
N LYS A 75 3.30 -8.18 3.39
CA LYS A 75 3.17 -8.12 1.93
C LYS A 75 1.70 -8.12 1.50
N ARG A 76 0.88 -8.96 2.13
CA ARG A 76 -0.55 -9.02 1.83
C ARG A 76 -1.27 -7.75 2.25
N ALA A 77 -0.94 -7.20 3.41
CA ALA A 77 -1.53 -5.95 3.88
C ALA A 77 -1.12 -4.78 2.98
N ALA A 78 0.14 -4.76 2.53
CA ALA A 78 0.63 -3.74 1.60
C ALA A 78 -0.14 -3.78 0.27
N LEU A 79 -0.28 -4.97 -0.30
CA LEU A 79 -1.02 -5.18 -1.54
C LEU A 79 -2.48 -4.77 -1.38
N ALA A 80 -3.15 -5.32 -0.37
CA ALA A 80 -4.57 -5.07 -0.15
C ALA A 80 -4.87 -3.61 0.14
N SER A 81 -4.03 -2.95 0.95
CA SER A 81 -4.22 -1.53 1.27
C SER A 81 -4.13 -0.66 0.03
N SER A 82 -3.19 -0.93 -0.85
CA SER A 82 -3.05 -0.16 -2.09
C SER A 82 -4.28 -0.30 -2.98
N LEU A 83 -4.84 -1.50 -3.07
CA LEU A 83 -6.04 -1.75 -3.89
C LEU A 83 -7.28 -1.10 -3.28
N VAL A 84 -7.44 -1.17 -1.96
CA VAL A 84 -8.55 -0.52 -1.27
C VAL A 84 -8.47 0.99 -1.47
N PHE A 85 -7.28 1.57 -1.37
CA PHE A 85 -7.09 3.00 -1.58
C PHE A 85 -7.50 3.41 -3.01
N LEU A 86 -7.07 2.65 -4.01
CA LEU A 86 -7.47 2.92 -5.41
C LEU A 86 -8.99 2.87 -5.55
N ASP A 87 -9.62 1.84 -5.01
CA ASP A 87 -11.07 1.68 -5.11
C ASP A 87 -11.82 2.83 -4.44
N LEU A 88 -11.39 3.24 -3.25
CA LEU A 88 -11.99 4.36 -2.52
C LEU A 88 -11.91 5.68 -3.30
N ASN A 89 -10.96 5.80 -4.21
CA ASN A 89 -10.75 7.03 -4.96
C ASN A 89 -11.14 6.91 -6.43
N GLY A 90 -11.96 5.90 -6.76
CA GLY A 90 -12.55 5.80 -8.08
C GLY A 90 -11.65 5.22 -9.15
N TYR A 91 -10.67 4.42 -8.77
CA TYR A 91 -9.74 3.78 -9.71
C TYR A 91 -9.89 2.27 -9.70
N GLU A 92 -9.65 1.67 -10.85
CA GLU A 92 -9.52 0.22 -11.02
C GLU A 92 -8.06 -0.12 -11.27
N PHE A 93 -7.64 -1.29 -10.81
CA PHE A 93 -6.29 -1.79 -11.08
C PHE A 93 -6.40 -2.99 -12.02
N GLU A 94 -5.97 -2.80 -13.26
CA GLU A 94 -6.09 -3.82 -14.32
C GLU A 94 -4.80 -4.61 -14.46
N CYS A 95 -4.54 -5.47 -13.50
CA CYS A 95 -3.34 -6.31 -13.46
C CYS A 95 -3.70 -7.63 -12.80
N ASP A 96 -3.13 -8.73 -13.28
CA ASP A 96 -3.33 -10.02 -12.64
C ASP A 96 -2.79 -9.99 -11.20
N ASP A 97 -3.53 -10.62 -10.30
CA ASP A 97 -3.13 -10.67 -8.88
C ASP A 97 -1.75 -11.28 -8.69
N ASP A 98 -1.41 -12.31 -9.48
CA ASP A 98 -0.11 -12.95 -9.39
C ASP A 98 1.03 -12.02 -9.77
N VAL A 99 0.82 -11.20 -10.80
CA VAL A 99 1.82 -10.22 -11.26
C VAL A 99 2.03 -9.15 -10.20
N LEU A 100 0.94 -8.65 -9.62
CA LEU A 100 1.02 -7.66 -8.56
C LEU A 100 1.71 -8.23 -7.32
N TYR A 101 1.33 -9.45 -6.91
CA TYR A 101 1.93 -10.08 -5.72
C TYR A 101 3.44 -10.27 -5.92
N GLU A 102 3.84 -10.71 -7.10
CA GLU A 102 5.27 -10.88 -7.43
C GLU A 102 6.01 -9.55 -7.36
N LYS A 103 5.40 -8.46 -7.86
CA LYS A 103 6.00 -7.13 -7.76
C LYS A 103 6.17 -6.70 -6.30
N ILE A 104 5.20 -6.95 -5.45
CA ILE A 104 5.28 -6.65 -4.03
C ILE A 104 6.37 -7.51 -3.35
N MET A 105 6.50 -8.78 -3.74
CA MET A 105 7.58 -9.63 -3.25
C MET A 105 8.95 -9.05 -3.59
N ASP A 106 9.10 -8.51 -4.81
CA ASP A 106 10.35 -7.91 -5.24
C ASP A 106 10.66 -6.63 -4.47
N VAL A 107 9.63 -5.86 -4.10
CA VAL A 107 9.79 -4.70 -3.21
C VAL A 107 10.33 -5.17 -1.85
N ALA A 108 9.76 -6.25 -1.30
CA ALA A 108 10.18 -6.79 -0.01
C ALA A 108 11.63 -7.26 -0.03
N LYS A 109 12.11 -7.76 -1.16
CA LYS A 109 13.50 -8.19 -1.34
C LYS A 109 14.47 -7.03 -1.60
N GLY A 110 13.94 -5.81 -1.78
CA GLY A 110 14.75 -4.65 -2.10
C GLY A 110 15.16 -4.56 -3.57
N GLU A 111 14.54 -5.35 -4.43
CA GLU A 111 14.87 -5.40 -5.87
C GLU A 111 14.10 -4.36 -6.69
N VAL A 112 13.02 -3.79 -6.13
CA VAL A 112 12.19 -2.77 -6.79
C VAL A 112 12.18 -1.53 -5.93
N LYS A 113 12.55 -0.40 -6.52
CA LYS A 113 12.57 0.89 -5.84
C LYS A 113 11.18 1.54 -5.92
N LYS A 114 10.95 2.52 -5.05
CA LYS A 114 9.67 3.21 -4.97
C LYS A 114 9.24 3.81 -6.30
N GLU A 115 10.16 4.47 -7.01
CA GLU A 115 9.86 5.10 -8.29
C GLU A 115 9.40 4.09 -9.34
N GLU A 116 9.99 2.92 -9.33
CA GLU A 116 9.61 1.83 -10.24
C GLU A 116 8.21 1.30 -9.88
N LEU A 117 7.93 1.17 -8.60
CA LEU A 117 6.61 0.73 -8.14
C LEU A 117 5.52 1.75 -8.50
N ILE A 118 5.83 3.05 -8.37
CA ILE A 118 4.90 4.12 -8.77
C ILE A 118 4.56 3.99 -10.26
N LYS A 119 5.56 3.80 -11.11
CA LYS A 119 5.33 3.63 -12.55
C LYS A 119 4.48 2.41 -12.85
N PHE A 120 4.71 1.34 -12.12
CA PHE A 120 3.92 0.11 -12.25
C PHE A 120 2.46 0.37 -11.90
N TYR A 121 2.19 1.06 -10.79
CA TYR A 121 0.82 1.39 -10.41
C TYR A 121 0.16 2.33 -11.41
N GLU A 122 0.90 3.32 -11.91
CA GLU A 122 0.36 4.25 -12.90
C GLU A 122 0.01 3.57 -14.21
N LYS A 123 0.81 2.58 -14.61
CA LYS A 123 0.59 1.82 -15.83
C LYS A 123 -0.72 1.00 -15.79
N TYR A 124 -1.00 0.39 -14.65
CA TYR A 124 -2.12 -0.55 -14.54
C TYR A 124 -3.37 0.06 -13.88
N SER A 125 -3.31 1.29 -13.43
CA SER A 125 -4.45 1.97 -12.82
C SER A 125 -5.26 2.73 -13.88
N ARG A 126 -6.58 2.67 -13.74
CA ARG A 126 -7.48 3.38 -14.64
C ARG A 126 -8.57 4.04 -13.84
N GLU A 127 -8.83 5.31 -14.09
CA GLU A 127 -9.94 6.03 -13.48
C GLU A 127 -11.26 5.54 -14.04
N ARG A 128 -12.25 5.28 -13.16
CA ARG A 128 -13.57 4.82 -13.57
C ARG A 128 -14.41 5.92 -14.17
#